data_6d229ce0f396e9e0e5888191f940f43f
#
_entry.id   6d229ce0f396e9e0e5888191f940f43f
#
_cell.length_a   1.000
_cell.length_b   1.000
_cell.length_c   1.000
_cell.angle_alpha   90.00
_cell.angle_beta   90.00
_cell.angle_gamma   90.00
#
_symmetry.space_group_name_H-M   'P 1'
#
loop_
_entity.id
_entity.type
_entity.pdbx_description
1 polymer ?
#
loop_
_entity_poly.entity_id
_entity_poly.type
_entity_poly.pdbx_seq_one_letter_code
_entity_poly.pdbx_strand_id
1 'polypeptide(L)'
;MAILEPALSESVGATFAKVLKDATDEAASRGVPYQAAEDFLLGHLTILLAVAFGVQPNGKLSDGCMQAIKEAEPVIFKEDWLDNIFDPKAVKASVVSICK
;
A
#
# COMPACT_ATOMS: atom_id res chain seq x y z
N MET A 1 3.07 17.07 13.27
CA MET A 1 2.85 15.65 13.49
C MET A 1 1.41 15.22 13.35
N ALA A 2 0.51 16.17 13.11
CA ALA A 2 -0.91 15.85 12.94
C ALA A 2 -1.21 14.92 11.77
N ILE A 3 -0.30 14.79 10.80
CA ILE A 3 -0.50 13.92 9.63
C ILE A 3 -0.05 12.48 9.85
N LEU A 4 0.78 12.20 10.87
CA LEU A 4 1.37 10.87 11.02
C LEU A 4 0.32 9.79 11.28
N GLU A 5 -0.55 10.00 12.24
CA GLU A 5 -1.54 8.98 12.59
C GLU A 5 -2.73 8.95 11.64
N PRO A 6 -3.46 10.07 11.41
CA PRO A 6 -4.65 9.99 10.56
C PRO A 6 -4.35 9.78 9.08
N ALA A 7 -3.33 10.42 8.53
CA ALA A 7 -3.05 10.30 7.10
C ALA A 7 -2.08 9.16 6.81
N LEU A 8 -0.92 9.17 7.43
CA LEU A 8 0.11 8.21 7.08
C LEU A 8 -0.20 6.80 7.62
N SER A 9 -0.46 6.68 8.92
CA SER A 9 -0.66 5.37 9.52
C SER A 9 -2.03 4.78 9.21
N GLU A 10 -3.09 5.55 9.36
CA GLU A 10 -4.44 5.02 9.22
C GLU A 10 -4.97 5.09 7.79
N SER A 11 -5.03 6.28 7.19
CA SER A 11 -5.55 6.39 5.82
C SER A 11 -4.69 5.63 4.82
N VAL A 12 -3.39 5.81 4.85
CA VAL A 12 -2.48 5.13 3.91
C VAL A 12 -2.16 3.73 4.41
N GLY A 13 -1.61 3.60 5.62
CA GLY A 13 -1.12 2.32 6.13
C GLY A 13 -2.19 1.25 6.21
N ALA A 14 -3.30 1.55 6.89
CA ALA A 14 -4.38 0.57 7.05
C ALA A 14 -5.05 0.24 5.72
N THR A 15 -5.20 1.24 4.85
CA THR A 15 -5.78 1.01 3.52
C THR A 15 -4.91 0.07 2.69
N PHE A 16 -3.59 0.26 2.71
CA PHE A 16 -2.69 -0.64 1.98
C PHE A 16 -2.73 -2.05 2.55
N ALA A 17 -2.81 -2.19 3.88
CA ALA A 17 -2.94 -3.51 4.49
C ALA A 17 -4.22 -4.21 4.01
N LYS A 18 -5.33 -3.49 3.96
CA LYS A 18 -6.58 -4.04 3.45
C LYS A 18 -6.48 -4.40 1.96
N VAL A 19 -5.87 -3.55 1.16
CA VAL A 19 -5.66 -3.81 -0.28
C VAL A 19 -4.88 -5.11 -0.48
N LEU A 20 -3.82 -5.30 0.30
CA LEU A 20 -3.01 -6.51 0.21
C LEU A 20 -3.79 -7.76 0.62
N LYS A 21 -4.61 -7.65 1.67
CA LYS A 21 -5.46 -8.77 2.09
C LYS A 21 -6.51 -9.09 1.03
N ASP A 22 -7.15 -8.06 0.48
CA ASP A 22 -8.15 -8.25 -0.57
C ASP A 22 -7.53 -8.90 -1.81
N ALA A 23 -6.32 -8.51 -2.18
CA ALA A 23 -5.61 -9.10 -3.31
C ALA A 23 -5.28 -10.58 -3.05
N THR A 24 -4.89 -10.90 -1.81
CA THR A 24 -4.63 -12.29 -1.42
C THR A 24 -5.89 -13.15 -1.53
N ASP A 25 -7.01 -12.61 -1.04
CA ASP A 25 -8.30 -13.29 -1.12
C ASP A 25 -8.74 -13.48 -2.58
N GLU A 26 -8.48 -12.49 -3.43
CA GLU A 26 -8.80 -12.57 -4.86
C GLU A 26 -7.98 -13.69 -5.54
N ALA A 27 -6.69 -13.76 -5.24
CA ALA A 27 -5.85 -14.84 -5.78
C ALA A 27 -6.38 -16.20 -5.34
N ALA A 28 -6.78 -16.33 -4.08
CA ALA A 28 -7.34 -17.58 -3.56
C ALA A 28 -8.65 -17.94 -4.27
N SER A 29 -9.51 -16.95 -4.54
CA SER A 29 -10.78 -17.19 -5.24
C SER A 29 -10.57 -17.65 -6.67
N ARG A 30 -9.38 -17.36 -7.23
CA ARG A 30 -9.03 -17.76 -8.60
C ARG A 30 -8.22 -19.04 -8.66
N GLY A 31 -8.14 -19.78 -7.57
CA GLY A 31 -7.57 -21.12 -7.55
C GLY A 31 -6.21 -21.25 -6.89
N VAL A 32 -5.60 -20.18 -6.42
CA VAL A 32 -4.35 -20.26 -5.66
C VAL A 32 -4.67 -20.67 -4.22
N PRO A 33 -3.99 -21.68 -3.65
CA PRO A 33 -4.21 -21.98 -2.23
C PRO A 33 -3.91 -20.73 -1.38
N TYR A 34 -4.82 -20.41 -0.47
CA TYR A 34 -4.72 -19.18 0.32
C TYR A 34 -3.36 -19.03 1.00
N GLN A 35 -2.91 -20.08 1.70
CA GLN A 35 -1.65 -20.02 2.43
C GLN A 35 -0.46 -19.76 1.51
N ALA A 36 -0.49 -20.34 0.31
CA ALA A 36 0.56 -20.11 -0.66
C ALA A 36 0.57 -18.66 -1.13
N ALA A 37 -0.61 -18.09 -1.39
CA ALA A 37 -0.73 -16.69 -1.80
C ALA A 37 -0.23 -15.75 -0.69
N GLU A 38 -0.63 -15.99 0.54
CA GLU A 38 -0.22 -15.18 1.68
C GLU A 38 1.29 -15.23 1.89
N ASP A 39 1.87 -16.42 1.92
CA ASP A 39 3.32 -16.58 2.13
C ASP A 39 4.12 -15.95 1.02
N PHE A 40 3.67 -16.10 -0.21
CA PHE A 40 4.34 -15.54 -1.37
C PHE A 40 4.33 -14.00 -1.33
N LEU A 41 3.15 -13.42 -1.08
CA LEU A 41 3.01 -11.97 -1.03
C LEU A 41 3.83 -11.36 0.12
N LEU A 42 3.65 -11.88 1.33
CA LEU A 42 4.32 -11.30 2.49
C LEU A 42 5.84 -11.43 2.42
N GLY A 43 6.34 -12.56 1.90
CA GLY A 43 7.77 -12.74 1.69
C GLY A 43 8.35 -11.74 0.71
N HIS A 44 7.67 -11.56 -0.43
CA HIS A 44 8.11 -10.60 -1.45
C HIS A 44 7.94 -9.15 -0.97
N LEU A 45 6.86 -8.87 -0.28
CA LEU A 45 6.58 -7.52 0.21
C LEU A 45 7.66 -7.02 1.15
N THR A 46 8.18 -7.89 2.02
CA THR A 46 9.27 -7.54 2.93
C THR A 46 10.47 -7.03 2.14
N ILE A 47 10.83 -7.72 1.06
CA ILE A 47 11.95 -7.33 0.20
C ILE A 47 11.64 -6.04 -0.55
N LEU A 48 10.45 -5.94 -1.12
CA LEU A 48 10.03 -4.75 -1.88
C LEU A 48 10.08 -3.50 -1.01
N LEU A 49 9.61 -3.60 0.24
CA LEU A 49 9.64 -2.47 1.17
C LEU A 49 11.06 -2.09 1.54
N ALA A 50 11.93 -3.06 1.77
CA ALA A 50 13.33 -2.79 2.09
C ALA A 50 14.02 -2.05 0.95
N VAL A 51 13.74 -2.43 -0.29
CA VAL A 51 14.29 -1.77 -1.47
C VAL A 51 13.71 -0.37 -1.63
N ALA A 52 12.38 -0.23 -1.54
CA ALA A 52 11.70 1.05 -1.73
C ALA A 52 12.14 2.10 -0.72
N PHE A 53 12.40 1.69 0.53
CA PHE A 53 12.82 2.60 1.58
C PHE A 53 14.33 2.73 1.73
N GLY A 54 15.09 2.13 0.81
CA GLY A 54 16.55 2.26 0.82
C GLY A 54 17.24 1.57 2.00
N VAL A 55 16.56 0.65 2.65
CA VAL A 55 17.13 -0.12 3.76
C VAL A 55 18.21 -1.07 3.26
N GLN A 56 18.07 -1.55 2.06
CA GLN A 56 19.03 -2.46 1.43
C GLN A 56 19.93 -1.66 0.49
N PRO A 57 21.21 -1.43 0.85
CA PRO A 57 22.13 -0.68 0.00
C PRO A 57 22.26 -1.32 -1.37
N ASN A 58 22.31 -0.53 -2.42
CA ASN A 58 22.43 -0.99 -3.80
C ASN A 58 21.23 -1.77 -4.31
N GLY A 59 20.19 -1.95 -3.49
CA GLY A 59 18.96 -2.57 -3.94
C GLY A 59 18.13 -1.60 -4.77
N LYS A 60 17.52 -2.10 -5.83
CA LYS A 60 16.56 -1.33 -6.62
C LYS A 60 15.48 -2.28 -7.14
N LEU A 61 14.31 -1.72 -7.39
CA LEU A 61 13.23 -2.51 -7.96
C LEU A 61 13.61 -2.95 -9.36
N SER A 62 13.25 -4.19 -9.71
CA SER A 62 13.54 -4.72 -11.05
C SER A 62 12.78 -3.93 -12.12
N ASP A 63 13.23 -4.05 -13.35
CA ASP A 63 12.55 -3.43 -14.49
C ASP A 63 11.11 -3.92 -14.59
N GLY A 64 10.87 -5.20 -14.30
CA GLY A 64 9.53 -5.76 -14.26
C GLY A 64 8.66 -5.12 -13.20
N CYS A 65 9.20 -4.89 -12.02
CA CYS A 65 8.47 -4.18 -10.95
C CYS A 65 8.17 -2.74 -11.35
N MET A 66 9.12 -2.05 -11.94
CA MET A 66 8.91 -0.67 -12.37
C MET A 66 7.83 -0.58 -13.44
N GLN A 67 7.82 -1.51 -14.37
CA GLN A 67 6.79 -1.57 -15.41
C GLN A 67 5.42 -1.89 -14.81
N ALA A 68 5.38 -2.81 -13.86
CA ALA A 68 4.14 -3.17 -13.18
C ALA A 68 3.55 -1.96 -12.43
N ILE A 69 4.38 -1.17 -11.75
CA ILE A 69 3.94 0.05 -11.08
C ILE A 69 3.32 1.01 -12.07
N LYS A 70 4.01 1.23 -13.19
CA LYS A 70 3.55 2.16 -14.22
C LYS A 70 2.17 1.78 -14.75
N GLU A 71 1.91 0.50 -14.90
CA GLU A 71 0.63 0.01 -15.41
C GLU A 71 -0.45 -0.07 -14.35
N ALA A 72 -0.10 -0.50 -13.13
CA ALA A 72 -1.07 -0.77 -12.07
C ALA A 72 -1.48 0.48 -11.28
N GLU A 73 -0.55 1.40 -11.07
CA GLU A 73 -0.83 2.59 -10.26
C GLU A 73 -2.05 3.38 -10.74
N PRO A 74 -2.20 3.69 -12.04
CA PRO A 74 -3.39 4.40 -12.51
C PRO A 74 -4.69 3.59 -12.40
N VAL A 75 -4.59 2.28 -12.32
CA VAL A 75 -5.76 1.40 -12.17
C VAL A 75 -6.21 1.34 -10.73
N ILE A 76 -5.26 1.29 -9.80
CA ILE A 76 -5.54 1.12 -8.37
C ILE A 76 -5.85 2.46 -7.69
N PHE A 77 -5.09 3.51 -8.04
CA PHE A 77 -5.14 4.78 -7.33
C PHE A 77 -5.60 5.91 -8.25
N LYS A 78 -6.29 6.88 -7.65
CA LYS A 78 -6.58 8.13 -8.34
C LYS A 78 -5.29 8.92 -8.46
N GLU A 79 -5.13 9.66 -9.56
CA GLU A 79 -3.92 10.42 -9.85
C GLU A 79 -3.53 11.38 -8.72
N ASP A 80 -4.53 11.98 -8.08
CA ASP A 80 -4.34 12.99 -7.05
C ASP A 80 -4.53 12.46 -5.62
N TRP A 81 -4.39 11.14 -5.41
CA TRP A 81 -4.67 10.55 -4.11
C TRP A 81 -3.79 11.09 -2.98
N LEU A 82 -2.52 11.40 -3.28
CA LEU A 82 -1.61 11.95 -2.26
C LEU A 82 -2.12 13.30 -1.78
N ASP A 83 -2.48 14.18 -2.71
CA ASP A 83 -2.98 15.50 -2.36
C ASP A 83 -4.28 15.40 -1.58
N ASN A 84 -5.18 14.53 -2.01
CA ASN A 84 -6.46 14.35 -1.34
C ASN A 84 -6.33 13.80 0.08
N ILE A 85 -5.42 12.84 0.29
CA ILE A 85 -5.23 12.24 1.61
C ILE A 85 -4.52 13.21 2.57
N PHE A 86 -3.55 13.95 2.06
CA PHE A 86 -2.71 14.81 2.90
C PHE A 86 -3.18 16.27 2.95
N ASP A 87 -4.28 16.61 2.28
CA ASP A 87 -4.86 17.93 2.39
C ASP A 87 -5.19 18.24 3.85
N PRO A 88 -4.81 19.43 4.37
CA PRO A 88 -5.08 19.78 5.78
C PRO A 88 -6.53 19.63 6.20
N LYS A 89 -7.47 19.92 5.31
CA LYS A 89 -8.90 19.75 5.60
C LYS A 89 -9.29 18.27 5.70
N ALA A 90 -8.75 17.43 4.82
CA ALA A 90 -9.00 16.01 4.84
C ALA A 90 -8.40 15.37 6.08
N VAL A 91 -7.19 15.77 6.48
CA VAL A 91 -6.53 15.27 7.69
C VAL A 91 -7.36 15.64 8.93
N LYS A 92 -7.83 16.87 9.00
CA LYS A 92 -8.65 17.34 10.12
C LYS A 92 -9.97 16.57 10.20
N ALA A 93 -10.61 16.34 9.06
CA ALA A 93 -11.85 15.56 9.01
C ALA A 93 -11.61 14.11 9.45
N SER A 94 -10.48 13.51 9.08
CA SER A 94 -10.09 12.17 9.50
C SER A 94 -9.92 12.07 11.02
N VAL A 95 -9.27 13.06 11.63
CA VAL A 95 -9.09 13.10 13.09
C VAL A 95 -10.45 13.09 13.77
N VAL A 96 -11.37 13.93 13.33
CA VAL A 96 -12.72 13.99 13.88
C VAL A 96 -13.44 12.65 13.73
N SER A 97 -13.34 12.04 12.56
CA SER A 97 -13.98 10.75 12.27
C SER A 97 -13.42 9.63 13.14
N ILE A 98 -12.10 9.57 13.29
CA ILE A 98 -11.42 8.51 14.04
C ILE A 98 -11.70 8.65 15.55
N CYS A 99 -11.76 9.87 16.05
CA CYS A 99 -11.96 10.12 17.48
C CYS A 99 -13.42 9.96 17.93
N LYS A 100 -14.33 9.67 17.02
CA LYS A 100 -15.70 9.33 17.37
C LYS A 100 -15.80 7.92 17.89
#